data_ad722ea849a3920c918beef965ea4b03
#
_entry.id   ad722ea849a3920c918beef965ea4b03
#
_cell.length_a   1.000
_cell.length_b   1.000
_cell.length_c   1.000
_cell.angle_alpha   90.00
_cell.angle_beta   90.00
_cell.angle_gamma   90.00
#
_symmetry.space_group_name_H-M   'P 1'
#
loop_
_entity.id
_entity.type
_entity.pdbx_description
1 polymer ?
#
loop_
_entity_poly.entity_id
_entity_poly.type
_entity_poly.pdbx_seq_one_letter_code
_entity_poly.pdbx_strand_id
1 'polypeptide(L)'
;MESWLFLLLIALIAFVAKNQSLLIASVVVLALKALPNSAKIMSWLSDKGINLGVTIISITILVPIATGQIGLKDLIQSFKTPMGWLGILCGILVAVLSSKGVGLINQSPEITVALVFGTILGVVFLKGIAAGPIIASGMM
;
A
#
# COMPACT_ATOMS: atom_id res chain seq x y z
N MET A 1 7.76 0.58 25.18
CA MET A 1 6.93 -0.60 25.45
C MET A 1 5.68 -0.64 24.57
N GLU A 2 4.92 0.42 24.51
CA GLU A 2 3.67 0.47 23.71
C GLU A 2 3.88 0.13 22.24
N SER A 3 4.93 0.65 21.62
CA SER A 3 5.20 0.39 20.21
C SER A 3 5.54 -1.08 19.90
N TRP A 4 6.17 -1.78 20.82
CA TRP A 4 6.42 -3.21 20.70
C TRP A 4 5.13 -4.03 20.77
N LEU A 5 4.28 -3.70 21.74
CA LEU A 5 2.98 -4.36 21.89
C LEU A 5 2.09 -4.12 20.69
N PHE A 6 2.07 -2.90 20.17
CA PHE A 6 1.28 -2.54 19.00
C PHE A 6 1.73 -3.31 17.74
N LEU A 7 3.04 -3.38 17.49
CA LEU A 7 3.59 -4.14 16.37
C LEU A 7 3.34 -5.64 16.49
N LEU A 8 3.46 -6.19 17.70
CA LEU A 8 3.14 -7.60 17.96
C LEU A 8 1.67 -7.89 17.74
N LEU A 9 0.80 -6.97 18.15
CA LEU A 9 -0.65 -7.08 17.89
C LEU A 9 -0.94 -7.08 16.39
N ILE A 10 -0.32 -6.20 15.62
CA ILE A 10 -0.46 -6.17 14.17
C ILE A 10 0.02 -7.48 13.55
N ALA A 11 1.17 -7.99 14.00
CA ALA A 11 1.72 -9.26 13.50
C ALA A 11 0.78 -10.44 13.82
N LEU A 12 0.21 -10.47 15.00
CA LEU A 12 -0.77 -11.49 15.39
C LEU A 12 -2.03 -11.43 14.54
N ILE A 13 -2.58 -10.24 14.34
CA ILE A 13 -3.75 -10.02 13.49
C ILE A 13 -3.46 -10.43 12.05
N ALA A 14 -2.30 -10.07 11.52
CA ALA A 14 -1.86 -10.45 10.17
C ALA A 14 -1.76 -11.97 10.02
N PHE A 15 -1.26 -12.66 11.04
CA PHE A 15 -1.18 -14.11 11.07
C PHE A 15 -2.58 -14.77 11.05
N VAL A 16 -3.48 -14.30 11.91
CA VAL A 16 -4.86 -14.81 11.97
C VAL A 16 -5.61 -14.53 10.67
N ALA A 17 -5.42 -13.36 10.08
CA ALA A 17 -6.02 -12.97 8.80
C ALA A 17 -5.40 -13.68 7.59
N LYS A 18 -4.33 -14.46 7.78
CA LYS A 18 -3.55 -15.10 6.71
C LYS A 18 -3.03 -14.10 5.66
N ASN A 19 -2.77 -12.87 6.07
CA ASN A 19 -2.21 -11.84 5.21
C ASN A 19 -0.67 -11.87 5.28
N GLN A 20 -0.07 -12.56 4.33
CA GLN A 20 1.38 -12.73 4.28
C GLN A 20 2.13 -11.42 4.13
N SER A 21 1.64 -10.51 3.32
CA SER A 21 2.29 -9.21 3.08
C SER A 21 2.38 -8.37 4.35
N LEU A 22 1.28 -8.27 5.09
CA LEU A 22 1.24 -7.54 6.36
C LEU A 22 2.07 -8.24 7.43
N LEU A 23 2.05 -9.57 7.46
CA LEU A 23 2.85 -10.37 8.39
C LEU A 23 4.35 -10.15 8.15
N ILE A 24 4.80 -10.25 6.91
CA ILE A 24 6.20 -10.00 6.54
C ILE A 24 6.60 -8.57 6.89
N ALA A 25 5.76 -7.60 6.57
CA ALA A 25 6.02 -6.19 6.88
C ALA A 25 6.17 -5.95 8.38
N SER A 26 5.27 -6.49 9.20
CA SER A 26 5.34 -6.34 10.66
C SER A 26 6.57 -7.02 11.26
N VAL A 27 6.93 -8.21 10.77
CA VAL A 27 8.15 -8.92 11.21
C VAL A 27 9.41 -8.14 10.83
N VAL A 28 9.48 -7.60 9.61
CA VAL A 28 10.61 -6.77 9.16
C VAL A 28 10.77 -5.53 10.04
N VAL A 29 9.68 -4.82 10.34
CA VAL A 29 9.72 -3.64 11.20
C VAL A 29 10.14 -4.01 12.64
N LEU A 30 9.64 -5.11 13.17
CA LEU A 30 10.06 -5.62 14.50
C LEU A 30 11.55 -5.95 14.53
N ALA A 31 12.05 -6.63 13.50
CA ALA A 31 13.46 -6.96 13.38
C ALA A 31 14.34 -5.70 13.30
N LEU A 32 13.94 -4.72 12.49
CA LEU A 32 14.64 -3.44 12.39
C LEU A 32 14.64 -2.70 13.73
N LYS A 33 13.53 -2.74 14.47
CA LYS A 33 13.41 -2.10 15.76
C LYS A 33 14.33 -2.76 16.82
N ALA A 34 14.58 -4.05 16.70
CA ALA A 34 15.47 -4.78 17.59
C ALA A 34 16.97 -4.48 17.35
N LEU A 35 17.33 -3.98 16.17
CA LEU A 35 18.72 -3.67 15.84
C LEU A 35 19.16 -2.34 16.46
N PRO A 36 20.36 -2.30 17.08
CA PRO A 36 20.97 -1.04 17.49
C PRO A 36 21.27 -0.17 16.24
N ASN A 37 21.12 1.14 16.35
CA ASN A 37 21.30 2.10 15.26
C ASN A 37 20.30 1.99 14.09
N SER A 38 19.16 1.36 14.28
CA SER A 38 18.12 1.24 13.25
C SER A 38 17.41 2.55 12.93
N ALA A 39 17.58 3.59 13.73
CA ALA A 39 16.89 4.86 13.58
C ALA A 39 17.09 5.49 12.18
N LYS A 40 18.30 5.44 11.62
CA LYS A 40 18.59 5.94 10.28
C LYS A 40 17.90 5.13 9.19
N ILE A 41 17.91 3.81 9.31
CA ILE A 41 17.25 2.91 8.36
C ILE A 41 15.74 3.10 8.41
N MET A 42 15.18 3.20 9.61
CA MET A 42 13.74 3.43 9.80
C MET A 42 13.31 4.79 9.26
N SER A 43 14.08 5.84 9.50
CA SER A 43 13.81 7.16 8.95
C SER A 43 13.87 7.14 7.42
N TRP A 44 14.91 6.55 6.84
CA TRP A 44 15.03 6.42 5.38
C TRP A 44 13.87 5.63 4.79
N LEU A 45 13.49 4.53 5.44
CA LEU A 45 12.38 3.69 5.00
C LEU A 45 11.04 4.43 5.10
N SER A 46 10.84 5.23 6.14
CA SER A 46 9.65 6.08 6.30
C SER A 46 9.56 7.13 5.19
N ASP A 47 10.68 7.74 4.82
CA ASP A 47 10.71 8.82 3.83
C ASP A 47 10.64 8.31 2.39
N LYS A 48 11.28 7.18 2.10
CA LYS A 48 11.45 6.66 0.74
C LYS A 48 10.64 5.39 0.45
N GLY A 49 10.20 4.68 1.49
CA GLY A 49 9.60 3.36 1.36
C GLY A 49 8.33 3.34 0.50
N ILE A 50 7.45 4.33 0.64
CA ILE A 50 6.22 4.42 -0.15
C ILE A 50 6.56 4.57 -1.63
N ASN A 51 7.50 5.44 -1.98
CA ASN A 51 7.91 5.65 -3.37
C ASN A 51 8.56 4.40 -3.97
N LEU A 52 9.38 3.69 -3.20
CA LEU A 52 9.96 2.41 -3.62
C LEU A 52 8.87 1.35 -3.83
N GLY A 53 7.91 1.25 -2.91
CA GLY A 53 6.79 0.34 -3.02
C GLY A 53 5.94 0.60 -4.26
N VAL A 54 5.61 1.85 -4.52
CA VAL A 54 4.87 2.27 -5.73
C VAL A 54 5.66 1.94 -7.00
N THR A 55 6.97 2.13 -7.00
CA THR A 55 7.83 1.78 -8.13
C THR A 55 7.81 0.27 -8.40
N ILE A 56 7.91 -0.56 -7.37
CA ILE A 56 7.85 -2.03 -7.50
C ILE A 56 6.48 -2.47 -8.03
N ILE A 57 5.39 -1.92 -7.52
CA ILE A 57 4.03 -2.20 -8.00
C ILE A 57 3.91 -1.80 -9.48
N SER A 58 4.42 -0.63 -9.85
CA SER A 58 4.38 -0.15 -11.24
C SER A 58 5.16 -1.07 -12.18
N ILE A 59 6.33 -1.53 -11.77
CA ILE A 59 7.10 -2.52 -12.54
C ILE A 59 6.27 -3.79 -12.76
N THR A 60 5.64 -4.30 -11.72
CA THR A 60 4.81 -5.51 -11.79
C THR A 60 3.64 -5.35 -12.76
N ILE A 61 2.99 -4.18 -12.76
CA ILE A 61 1.87 -3.87 -13.67
C ILE A 61 2.35 -3.80 -15.13
N LEU A 62 3.59 -3.36 -15.37
CA LEU A 62 4.15 -3.25 -16.71
C LEU A 62 4.68 -4.59 -17.28
N VAL A 63 4.90 -5.60 -16.44
CA VAL A 63 5.40 -6.90 -16.87
C VAL A 63 4.54 -7.54 -18.00
N PRO A 64 3.20 -7.57 -17.95
CA PRO A 64 2.38 -8.13 -19.02
C PRO A 64 2.55 -7.41 -20.37
N ILE A 65 2.88 -6.13 -20.33
CA ILE A 65 3.20 -5.37 -21.56
C ILE A 65 4.56 -5.81 -22.10
N ALA A 66 5.55 -5.96 -21.24
CA ALA A 66 6.89 -6.39 -21.63
C ALA A 66 6.91 -7.83 -22.17
N THR A 67 6.07 -8.72 -21.63
CA THR A 67 5.95 -10.12 -22.08
C THR A 67 5.07 -10.30 -23.32
N GLY A 68 4.45 -9.24 -23.82
CA GLY A 68 3.59 -9.28 -24.99
C GLY A 68 2.17 -9.80 -24.73
N GLN A 69 1.79 -10.03 -23.48
CA GLN A 69 0.42 -10.43 -23.12
C GLN A 69 -0.58 -9.29 -23.34
N ILE A 70 -0.16 -8.06 -23.17
CA ILE A 70 -0.94 -6.86 -23.41
C ILE A 70 -0.20 -6.00 -24.45
N GLY A 71 -0.87 -5.65 -25.54
CA GLY A 71 -0.30 -4.85 -26.61
C GLY A 71 -1.07 -3.56 -26.89
N LEU A 72 -0.56 -2.79 -27.84
CA LEU A 72 -1.22 -1.55 -28.30
C LEU A 72 -2.63 -1.80 -28.81
N LYS A 73 -2.92 -2.97 -29.36
CA LYS A 73 -4.27 -3.34 -29.84
C LYS A 73 -5.27 -3.35 -28.68
N ASP A 74 -4.85 -3.87 -27.52
CA ASP A 74 -5.70 -3.94 -26.32
C ASP A 74 -6.00 -2.54 -25.79
N LEU A 75 -5.01 -1.64 -25.83
CA LEU A 75 -5.20 -0.25 -25.47
C LEU A 75 -6.20 0.45 -26.40
N ILE A 76 -6.03 0.29 -27.73
CA ILE A 76 -6.95 0.87 -28.71
C ILE A 76 -8.37 0.31 -28.53
N GLN A 77 -8.48 -0.98 -28.22
CA GLN A 77 -9.77 -1.60 -27.98
C GLN A 77 -10.43 -1.09 -26.70
N SER A 78 -9.67 -0.78 -25.67
CA SER A 78 -10.19 -0.14 -24.46
C SER A 78 -10.85 1.21 -24.72
N PHE A 79 -10.31 2.01 -25.64
CA PHE A 79 -10.92 3.26 -26.04
C PHE A 79 -12.25 3.10 -26.78
N LYS A 80 -12.53 1.92 -27.32
CA LYS A 80 -13.77 1.63 -28.06
C LYS A 80 -14.90 1.12 -27.17
N THR A 81 -14.61 0.80 -25.93
CA THR A 81 -15.60 0.23 -25.01
C THR A 81 -15.92 1.19 -23.87
N PRO A 82 -17.19 1.27 -23.42
CA PRO A 82 -17.55 2.08 -22.25
C PRO A 82 -16.81 1.64 -20.98
N MET A 83 -16.58 0.34 -20.84
CA MET A 83 -15.86 -0.24 -19.69
C MET A 83 -14.40 0.21 -19.67
N GLY A 84 -13.75 0.34 -20.83
CA GLY A 84 -12.39 0.85 -20.95
C GLY A 84 -12.30 2.31 -20.49
N TRP A 85 -13.24 3.15 -20.88
CA TRP A 85 -13.31 4.53 -20.41
C TRP A 85 -13.52 4.64 -18.92
N LEU A 86 -14.40 3.80 -18.36
CA LEU A 86 -14.62 3.74 -16.92
C LEU A 86 -13.32 3.33 -16.20
N GLY A 87 -12.60 2.34 -16.71
CA GLY A 87 -11.31 1.92 -16.17
C GLY A 87 -10.26 3.04 -16.18
N ILE A 88 -10.17 3.78 -17.28
CA ILE A 88 -9.26 4.93 -17.40
C ILE A 88 -9.60 6.01 -16.37
N LEU A 89 -10.88 6.37 -16.24
CA LEU A 89 -11.33 7.36 -15.27
C LEU A 89 -11.04 6.93 -13.84
N CYS A 90 -11.36 5.68 -13.49
CA CYS A 90 -11.05 5.13 -12.18
C CYS A 90 -9.54 5.13 -11.90
N GLY A 91 -8.71 4.77 -12.88
CA GLY A 91 -7.26 4.81 -12.76
C GLY A 91 -6.73 6.22 -12.46
N ILE A 92 -7.24 7.22 -13.18
CA ILE A 92 -6.88 8.62 -12.95
C ILE A 92 -7.30 9.07 -11.54
N LEU A 93 -8.54 8.77 -11.14
CA LEU A 93 -9.06 9.14 -9.82
C LEU A 93 -8.22 8.52 -8.70
N VAL A 94 -7.93 7.22 -8.79
CA VAL A 94 -7.11 6.52 -7.80
C VAL A 94 -5.69 7.10 -7.74
N ALA A 95 -5.09 7.42 -8.87
CA ALA A 95 -3.75 8.02 -8.91
C ALA A 95 -3.71 9.39 -8.20
N VAL A 96 -4.71 10.23 -8.45
CA VAL A 96 -4.83 11.55 -7.80
C VAL A 96 -5.10 11.41 -6.30
N LEU A 97 -6.02 10.53 -5.92
CA LEU A 97 -6.34 10.26 -4.52
C LEU A 97 -5.13 9.71 -3.76
N SER A 98 -4.40 8.79 -4.37
CA SER A 98 -3.18 8.21 -3.76
C SER A 98 -2.10 9.27 -3.54
N SER A 99 -1.91 10.18 -4.48
CA SER A 99 -0.95 11.28 -4.35
C SER A 99 -1.29 12.19 -3.16
N LYS A 100 -2.56 12.56 -3.03
CA LYS A 100 -3.04 13.33 -1.86
C LYS A 100 -2.90 12.56 -0.56
N GLY A 101 -3.16 11.24 -0.61
CA GLY A 101 -3.07 10.36 0.53
C GLY A 101 -1.66 10.26 1.11
N VAL A 102 -0.65 10.16 0.24
CA VAL A 102 0.75 10.15 0.68
C VAL A 102 1.11 11.47 1.41
N GLY A 103 0.66 12.61 0.88
CA GLY A 103 0.87 13.89 1.52
C GLY A 103 0.23 13.97 2.91
N LEU A 104 -0.99 13.46 3.04
CA LEU A 104 -1.74 13.48 4.31
C LEU A 104 -1.09 12.58 5.38
N ILE A 105 -0.65 11.39 5.01
CA ILE A 105 0.05 10.47 5.91
C ILE A 105 1.31 11.13 6.50
N ASN A 106 2.05 11.85 5.67
CA ASN A 106 3.28 12.51 6.11
C ASN A 106 3.03 13.71 7.04
N GLN A 107 1.86 14.33 6.96
CA GLN A 107 1.53 15.53 7.72
C GLN A 107 0.77 15.27 9.03
N SER A 108 0.07 14.15 9.12
CA SER A 108 -0.87 13.89 10.23
C SER A 108 -0.71 12.49 10.82
N PRO A 109 0.14 12.33 11.85
CA PRO A 109 0.35 11.04 12.49
C PRO A 109 -0.92 10.40 13.06
N GLU A 110 -1.83 11.20 13.60
CA GLU A 110 -3.10 10.72 14.16
C GLU A 110 -3.98 10.05 13.11
N ILE A 111 -4.06 10.67 11.94
CA ILE A 111 -4.80 10.11 10.79
C ILE A 111 -4.15 8.83 10.33
N THR A 112 -2.82 8.77 10.32
CA THR A 112 -2.07 7.56 9.93
C THR A 112 -2.45 6.37 10.82
N VAL A 113 -2.53 6.56 12.15
CA VAL A 113 -2.94 5.49 13.08
C VAL A 113 -4.36 5.01 12.77
N ALA A 114 -5.29 5.94 12.57
CA ALA A 114 -6.67 5.58 12.24
C ALA A 114 -6.78 4.83 10.91
N LEU A 115 -6.01 5.24 9.89
CA LEU A 115 -5.98 4.58 8.58
C LEU A 115 -5.37 3.18 8.66
N VAL A 116 -4.29 3.02 9.42
CA VAL A 116 -3.68 1.70 9.65
C VAL A 116 -4.67 0.79 10.36
N PHE A 117 -5.33 1.26 11.40
CA PHE A 117 -6.34 0.49 12.11
C PHE A 117 -7.51 0.10 11.20
N GLY A 118 -8.05 1.04 10.42
CA GLY A 118 -9.09 0.79 9.44
C GLY A 118 -8.68 -0.24 8.38
N THR A 119 -7.43 -0.16 7.92
CA THR A 119 -6.88 -1.16 6.97
C THR A 119 -6.81 -2.55 7.60
N ILE A 120 -6.37 -2.64 8.85
CA ILE A 120 -6.33 -3.92 9.57
C ILE A 120 -7.74 -4.53 9.64
N LEU A 121 -8.75 -3.73 9.99
CA LEU A 121 -10.14 -4.19 10.00
C LEU A 121 -10.59 -4.67 8.61
N GLY A 122 -10.28 -3.91 7.57
CA GLY A 122 -10.61 -4.28 6.19
C GLY A 122 -9.94 -5.58 5.74
N VAL A 123 -8.67 -5.77 6.11
CA VAL A 123 -7.93 -7.00 5.78
C VAL A 123 -8.51 -8.21 6.53
N VAL A 124 -8.81 -8.05 7.82
CA VAL A 124 -9.29 -9.15 8.67
C VAL A 124 -10.73 -9.55 8.31
N PHE A 125 -11.65 -8.59 8.20
CA PHE A 125 -13.08 -8.86 8.04
C PHE A 125 -13.52 -8.94 6.58
N LEU A 126 -12.91 -8.15 5.70
CA LEU A 126 -13.32 -8.01 4.30
C LEU A 126 -12.35 -8.66 3.30
N LYS A 127 -11.31 -9.33 3.79
CA LYS A 127 -10.25 -9.93 2.95
C LYS A 127 -9.59 -8.90 2.00
N GLY A 128 -9.47 -7.66 2.47
CA GLY A 128 -8.82 -6.58 1.73
C GLY A 128 -7.31 -6.76 1.58
N ILE A 129 -6.69 -5.84 0.87
CA ILE A 129 -5.24 -5.76 0.70
C ILE A 129 -4.69 -4.58 1.51
N ALA A 130 -3.48 -4.73 2.06
CA ALA A 130 -2.87 -3.73 2.94
C ALA A 130 -2.43 -2.42 2.24
N ALA A 131 -2.69 -2.26 0.94
CA ALA A 131 -2.49 -0.98 0.22
C ALA A 131 -3.56 0.07 0.56
N GLY A 132 -4.60 -0.33 1.30
CA GLY A 132 -5.74 0.52 1.66
C GLY A 132 -5.41 1.84 2.34
N PRO A 133 -4.44 1.97 3.27
CA PRO A 133 -4.14 3.24 3.92
C PRO A 133 -3.79 4.36 2.96
N ILE A 134 -3.05 4.07 1.90
CA ILE A 134 -2.64 5.05 0.89
C ILE A 134 -3.85 5.55 0.11
N ILE A 135 -4.70 4.64 -0.34
CA ILE A 135 -5.91 4.97 -1.12
C ILE A 135 -6.92 5.67 -0.22
N ALA A 136 -7.17 5.13 0.98
CA ALA A 136 -8.14 5.67 1.91
C ALA A 136 -7.77 7.09 2.38
N SER A 137 -6.50 7.38 2.63
CA SER A 137 -6.05 8.71 3.00
C SER A 137 -6.28 9.73 1.87
N GLY A 138 -6.19 9.31 0.62
CA GLY A 138 -6.50 10.15 -0.53
C GLY A 138 -7.99 10.48 -0.69
N MET A 139 -8.88 9.69 -0.06
CA MET A 139 -10.33 9.94 -0.05
C MET A 139 -10.76 10.97 0.99
N MET A 140 -9.91 11.25 1.99
CA MET A 140 -10.16 12.26 3.02
C MET A 140 -9.84 13.67 2.53
#